data_fe293e03019f67eac1009e82d7b6f928
#
_entry.id   fe293e03019f67eac1009e82d7b6f928
#
_cell.length_a   1.000
_cell.length_b   1.000
_cell.length_c   1.000
_cell.angle_alpha   90.00
_cell.angle_beta   90.00
_cell.angle_gamma   90.00
#
_symmetry.space_group_name_H-M   'P 1'
#
loop_
_entity.id
_entity.type
_entity.pdbx_description
1 polymer ?
#
loop_
_entity_poly.entity_id
_entity_poly.type
_entity_poly.pdbx_seq_one_letter_code
_entity_poly.pdbx_strand_id
1 'polypeptide(L)'
;MREAIETLKGQGPGDFVELCMTLGSQMLLAGKRAASEQEARTMLEQVISDGSALEKLAEFVEAQGGDRNCVYHPELLPVASVRKEVPAPASGYVSRIVCDEVGICSLILGGGRETKESGIDLAVGLVLCKKTGDPVRAGEPLAVIHANDSAKAQEAEKRFLSACTISDKAPEKLPFIRAVIA
;
A
#
# COMPACT_ATOMS: atom_id res chain seq x y z
N MET A 1 -5.59 0.01 5.16
CA MET A 1 -6.12 0.99 6.12
C MET A 1 -5.01 1.70 6.91
N ARG A 2 -4.12 0.99 7.63
CA ARG A 2 -3.03 1.64 8.43
C ARG A 2 -2.21 2.62 7.61
N GLU A 3 -1.71 2.24 6.43
CA GLU A 3 -0.93 3.12 5.57
C GLU A 3 -1.71 4.39 5.16
N ALA A 4 -3.02 4.26 4.87
CA ALA A 4 -3.85 5.43 4.59
C ALA A 4 -3.98 6.36 5.79
N ILE A 5 -4.17 5.82 6.99
CA ILE A 5 -4.22 6.59 8.24
C ILE A 5 -2.88 7.32 8.47
N GLU A 6 -1.75 6.62 8.37
CA GLU A 6 -0.42 7.21 8.55
C GLU A 6 -0.14 8.30 7.49
N THR A 7 -0.59 8.08 6.25
CA THR A 7 -0.46 9.08 5.19
C THR A 7 -1.23 10.36 5.53
N LEU A 8 -2.47 10.23 6.02
CA LEU A 8 -3.27 11.39 6.44
C LEU A 8 -2.79 12.04 7.74
N LYS A 9 -1.92 11.37 8.50
CA LYS A 9 -1.16 11.95 9.62
C LYS A 9 0.16 12.60 9.18
N GLY A 10 0.48 12.63 7.88
CA GLY A 10 1.74 13.15 7.36
C GLY A 10 2.93 12.21 7.53
N GLN A 11 2.71 10.92 7.82
CA GLN A 11 3.74 9.91 8.10
C GLN A 11 3.77 8.78 7.05
N GLY A 12 3.09 8.97 5.92
CA GLY A 12 3.00 7.97 4.85
C GLY A 12 4.29 7.80 4.05
N PRO A 13 4.42 6.69 3.29
CA PRO A 13 5.53 6.49 2.36
C PRO A 13 5.61 7.60 1.32
N GLY A 14 6.81 8.14 1.06
CA GLY A 14 7.00 9.33 0.23
C GLY A 14 6.49 9.16 -1.21
N ASP A 15 6.64 7.98 -1.80
CA ASP A 15 6.10 7.67 -3.13
C ASP A 15 4.56 7.63 -3.15
N PHE A 16 3.93 7.09 -2.11
CA PHE A 16 2.48 7.08 -1.98
C PHE A 16 1.92 8.49 -1.74
N VAL A 17 2.60 9.28 -0.89
CA VAL A 17 2.25 10.70 -0.68
C VAL A 17 2.32 11.46 -2.00
N GLU A 18 3.40 11.31 -2.80
CA GLU A 18 3.53 12.00 -4.10
C GLU A 18 2.43 11.59 -5.08
N LEU A 19 2.05 10.30 -5.11
CA LEU A 19 0.93 9.85 -5.92
C LEU A 19 -0.38 10.52 -5.49
N CYS A 20 -0.68 10.53 -4.20
CA CYS A 20 -1.88 11.16 -3.64
C CYS A 20 -1.92 12.67 -3.94
N MET A 21 -0.79 13.36 -3.78
CA MET A 21 -0.69 14.80 -4.08
C MET A 21 -0.90 15.08 -5.57
N THR A 22 -0.31 14.28 -6.44
CA THR A 22 -0.49 14.46 -7.90
C THR A 22 -1.94 14.23 -8.31
N LEU A 23 -2.53 13.10 -7.91
CA LEU A 23 -3.92 12.78 -8.25
C LEU A 23 -4.92 13.76 -7.62
N GLY A 24 -4.74 14.09 -6.35
CA GLY A 24 -5.59 15.03 -5.62
C GLY A 24 -5.53 16.43 -6.23
N SER A 25 -4.34 16.89 -6.67
CA SER A 25 -4.20 18.17 -7.36
C SER A 25 -4.99 18.20 -8.67
N GLN A 26 -4.91 17.14 -9.47
CA GLN A 26 -5.69 17.04 -10.71
C GLN A 26 -7.20 16.99 -10.43
N MET A 27 -7.64 16.33 -9.37
CA MET A 27 -9.04 16.33 -8.95
C MET A 27 -9.54 17.73 -8.56
N LEU A 28 -8.73 18.51 -7.82
CA LEU A 28 -9.07 19.89 -7.45
C LEU A 28 -9.12 20.81 -8.65
N LEU A 29 -8.19 20.67 -9.62
CA LEU A 29 -8.21 21.41 -10.89
C LEU A 29 -9.45 21.06 -11.71
N ALA A 30 -9.74 19.77 -11.91
CA ALA A 30 -10.91 19.31 -12.65
C ALA A 30 -12.22 19.76 -11.99
N GLY A 31 -12.26 19.79 -10.65
CA GLY A 31 -13.37 20.27 -9.85
C GLY A 31 -13.46 21.81 -9.76
N LYS A 32 -12.55 22.56 -10.43
CA LYS A 32 -12.45 24.03 -10.40
C LYS A 32 -12.36 24.60 -8.97
N ARG A 33 -11.71 23.85 -8.08
CA ARG A 33 -11.47 24.24 -6.68
C ARG A 33 -10.12 24.92 -6.50
N ALA A 34 -9.20 24.75 -7.44
CA ALA A 34 -7.90 25.40 -7.52
C ALA A 34 -7.67 25.91 -8.95
N ALA A 35 -6.93 27.00 -9.08
CA ALA A 35 -6.58 27.60 -10.36
C ALA A 35 -5.23 27.10 -10.90
N SER A 36 -4.41 26.48 -10.05
CA SER A 36 -3.10 25.94 -10.41
C SER A 36 -2.76 24.69 -9.59
N GLU A 37 -1.83 23.89 -10.12
CA GLU A 37 -1.32 22.71 -9.40
C GLU A 37 -0.68 23.07 -8.06
N GLN A 38 0.07 24.17 -8.01
CA GLN A 38 0.71 24.66 -6.79
C GLN A 38 -0.34 25.01 -5.72
N GLU A 39 -1.40 25.71 -6.09
CA GLU A 39 -2.50 26.03 -5.19
C GLU A 39 -3.19 24.75 -4.69
N ALA A 40 -3.47 23.80 -5.60
CA ALA A 40 -4.07 22.54 -5.27
C ALA A 40 -3.22 21.74 -4.26
N ARG A 41 -1.90 21.66 -4.48
CA ARG A 41 -0.97 20.98 -3.53
C ARG A 41 -0.99 21.66 -2.17
N THR A 42 -0.92 22.98 -2.12
CA THR A 42 -1.00 23.74 -0.86
C THR A 42 -2.29 23.44 -0.10
N MET A 43 -3.44 23.36 -0.80
CA MET A 43 -4.71 22.99 -0.19
C MET A 43 -4.69 21.56 0.41
N LEU A 44 -4.08 20.60 -0.30
CA LEU A 44 -3.96 19.22 0.18
C LEU A 44 -3.02 19.12 1.39
N GLU A 45 -1.88 19.80 1.34
CA GLU A 45 -0.93 19.88 2.47
C GLU A 45 -1.59 20.49 3.71
N GLN A 46 -2.41 21.53 3.52
CA GLN A 46 -3.14 22.19 4.61
C GLN A 46 -4.07 21.21 5.34
N VAL A 47 -4.91 20.47 4.61
CA VAL A 47 -5.87 19.55 5.25
C VAL A 47 -5.22 18.33 5.91
N ILE A 48 -4.01 17.96 5.49
CA ILE A 48 -3.20 16.97 6.18
C ILE A 48 -2.62 17.56 7.46
N SER A 49 -2.06 18.77 7.38
CA SER A 49 -1.36 19.40 8.51
C SER A 49 -2.31 19.83 9.64
N ASP A 50 -3.53 20.25 9.31
CA ASP A 50 -4.54 20.64 10.31
C ASP A 50 -5.39 19.45 10.81
N GLY A 51 -5.21 18.25 10.27
CA GLY A 51 -5.89 17.02 10.66
C GLY A 51 -7.29 16.84 10.08
N SER A 52 -7.82 17.80 9.31
CA SER A 52 -9.17 17.74 8.76
C SER A 52 -9.32 16.60 7.73
N ALA A 53 -8.24 16.20 7.03
CA ALA A 53 -8.24 15.06 6.14
C ALA A 53 -8.42 13.73 6.92
N LEU A 54 -7.81 13.59 8.09
CA LEU A 54 -7.97 12.42 8.96
C LEU A 54 -9.39 12.34 9.52
N GLU A 55 -9.95 13.49 9.95
CA GLU A 55 -11.35 13.57 10.41
C GLU A 55 -12.31 13.18 9.29
N LYS A 56 -12.05 13.63 8.05
CA LYS A 56 -12.87 13.25 6.89
C LYS A 56 -12.81 11.74 6.60
N LEU A 57 -11.67 11.08 6.83
CA LEU A 57 -11.60 9.62 6.76
C LEU A 57 -12.48 8.97 7.85
N ALA A 58 -12.48 9.49 9.06
CA ALA A 58 -13.31 8.97 10.14
C ALA A 58 -14.82 9.10 9.83
N GLU A 59 -15.25 10.25 9.32
CA GLU A 59 -16.63 10.45 8.82
C GLU A 59 -16.97 9.48 7.68
N PHE A 60 -16.04 9.28 6.74
CA PHE A 60 -16.24 8.36 5.63
C PHE A 60 -16.40 6.91 6.10
N VAL A 61 -15.57 6.45 7.05
CA VAL A 61 -15.65 5.12 7.64
C VAL A 61 -17.00 4.92 8.32
N GLU A 62 -17.44 5.89 9.13
CA GLU A 62 -18.73 5.85 9.83
C GLU A 62 -19.91 5.82 8.84
N ALA A 63 -19.88 6.65 7.79
CA ALA A 63 -20.91 6.69 6.77
C ALA A 63 -21.03 5.38 5.97
N GLN A 64 -19.96 4.59 5.89
CA GLN A 64 -19.95 3.24 5.29
C GLN A 64 -20.33 2.13 6.29
N GLY A 65 -20.73 2.48 7.52
CA GLY A 65 -21.11 1.52 8.56
C GLY A 65 -19.94 0.91 9.33
N GLY A 66 -18.74 1.47 9.21
CA GLY A 66 -17.55 1.07 9.96
C GLY A 66 -17.44 1.81 11.30
N ASP A 67 -16.49 1.36 12.14
CA ASP A 67 -16.16 2.04 13.39
C ASP A 67 -15.13 3.15 13.15
N ARG A 68 -15.54 4.42 13.27
CA ARG A 68 -14.65 5.57 13.13
C ARG A 68 -13.48 5.57 14.12
N ASN A 69 -13.62 4.90 15.27
CA ASN A 69 -12.53 4.83 16.25
C ASN A 69 -11.30 4.12 15.70
N CYS A 70 -11.44 3.20 14.74
CA CYS A 70 -10.32 2.54 14.07
C CYS A 70 -9.39 3.52 13.33
N VAL A 71 -9.85 4.73 12.99
CA VAL A 71 -9.03 5.76 12.35
C VAL A 71 -8.09 6.41 13.36
N TYR A 72 -8.53 6.63 14.58
CA TYR A 72 -7.73 7.21 15.65
C TYR A 72 -6.91 6.16 16.40
N HIS A 73 -7.44 4.93 16.46
CA HIS A 73 -6.92 3.77 17.18
C HIS A 73 -6.72 2.59 16.22
N PRO A 74 -5.67 2.62 15.35
CA PRO A 74 -5.43 1.56 14.36
C PRO A 74 -5.17 0.17 14.96
N GLU A 75 -4.89 0.08 16.27
CA GLU A 75 -4.80 -1.17 17.03
C GLU A 75 -6.12 -1.94 17.09
N LEU A 76 -7.26 -1.27 16.87
CA LEU A 76 -8.59 -1.90 16.79
C LEU A 76 -8.85 -2.62 15.47
N LEU A 77 -8.00 -2.39 14.45
CA LEU A 77 -8.14 -3.07 13.17
C LEU A 77 -7.85 -4.58 13.32
N PRO A 78 -8.53 -5.44 12.55
CA PRO A 78 -8.31 -6.87 12.58
C PRO A 78 -6.83 -7.23 12.37
N VAL A 79 -6.34 -8.22 13.13
CA VAL A 79 -4.94 -8.69 13.08
C VAL A 79 -4.93 -10.18 12.77
N ALA A 80 -4.12 -10.58 11.79
CA ALA A 80 -3.93 -11.98 11.45
C ALA A 80 -3.10 -12.71 12.53
N SER A 81 -3.39 -13.99 12.74
CA SER A 81 -2.74 -14.82 13.75
C SER A 81 -1.31 -15.24 13.37
N VAL A 82 -0.99 -15.27 12.08
CA VAL A 82 0.32 -15.62 11.53
C VAL A 82 0.94 -14.39 10.88
N ARG A 83 2.13 -14.02 11.33
CA ARG A 83 2.98 -13.02 10.70
C ARG A 83 4.26 -13.70 10.23
N LYS A 84 4.53 -13.69 8.93
CA LYS A 84 5.66 -14.36 8.32
C LYS A 84 6.47 -13.40 7.44
N GLU A 85 7.74 -13.23 7.74
CA GLU A 85 8.68 -12.51 6.88
C GLU A 85 9.09 -13.39 5.70
N VAL A 86 9.18 -12.80 4.52
CA VAL A 86 9.64 -13.46 3.30
C VAL A 86 11.07 -12.98 3.03
N PRO A 87 12.09 -13.81 3.33
CA PRO A 87 13.47 -13.42 3.19
C PRO A 87 13.91 -13.38 1.72
N ALA A 88 14.79 -12.44 1.39
CA ALA A 88 15.43 -12.39 0.08
C ALA A 88 16.36 -13.60 -0.13
N PRO A 89 16.29 -14.30 -1.25
CA PRO A 89 17.13 -15.47 -1.54
C PRO A 89 18.59 -15.09 -1.86
N ALA A 90 18.86 -13.86 -2.23
CA ALA A 90 20.19 -13.37 -2.60
C ALA A 90 20.35 -11.87 -2.28
N SER A 91 21.59 -11.41 -2.24
CA SER A 91 21.90 -9.98 -2.20
C SER A 91 21.90 -9.38 -3.61
N GLY A 92 21.54 -8.10 -3.73
CA GLY A 92 21.48 -7.38 -5.01
C GLY A 92 20.48 -6.23 -4.98
N TYR A 93 19.78 -6.04 -6.09
CA TYR A 93 18.70 -5.05 -6.23
C TYR A 93 17.42 -5.76 -6.66
N VAL A 94 16.30 -5.37 -6.08
CA VAL A 94 14.98 -5.82 -6.55
C VAL A 94 14.75 -5.21 -7.94
N SER A 95 14.98 -5.99 -9.00
CA SER A 95 14.89 -5.50 -10.37
C SER A 95 13.48 -5.55 -10.94
N ARG A 96 12.63 -6.43 -10.40
CA ARG A 96 11.23 -6.57 -10.82
C ARG A 96 10.38 -7.17 -9.71
N ILE A 97 9.16 -6.66 -9.57
CA ILE A 97 8.05 -7.26 -8.83
C ILE A 97 6.86 -7.33 -9.79
N VAL A 98 6.31 -8.54 -10.02
CA VAL A 98 5.11 -8.72 -10.84
C VAL A 98 3.88 -8.45 -9.98
N CYS A 99 3.29 -7.26 -10.13
CA CYS A 99 2.22 -6.77 -9.24
C CYS A 99 0.97 -7.65 -9.27
N ASP A 100 0.61 -8.22 -10.44
CA ASP A 100 -0.53 -9.13 -10.58
C ASP A 100 -0.37 -10.37 -9.69
N GLU A 101 0.86 -10.92 -9.64
CA GLU A 101 1.19 -12.05 -8.78
C GLU A 101 1.10 -11.72 -7.29
N VAL A 102 1.47 -10.49 -6.91
CA VAL A 102 1.28 -9.99 -5.53
C VAL A 102 -0.21 -9.89 -5.20
N GLY A 103 -1.03 -9.45 -6.15
CA GLY A 103 -2.49 -9.45 -6.02
C GLY A 103 -3.05 -10.86 -5.80
N ILE A 104 -2.56 -11.85 -6.57
CA ILE A 104 -2.94 -13.26 -6.40
C ILE A 104 -2.50 -13.80 -5.03
N CYS A 105 -1.33 -13.41 -4.52
CA CYS A 105 -0.94 -13.78 -3.15
C CYS A 105 -1.97 -13.29 -2.11
N SER A 106 -2.47 -12.06 -2.24
CA SER A 106 -3.52 -11.55 -1.37
C SER A 106 -4.82 -12.36 -1.48
N LEU A 107 -5.19 -12.78 -2.70
CA LEU A 107 -6.34 -13.64 -2.95
C LEU A 107 -6.20 -15.01 -2.26
N ILE A 108 -5.04 -15.68 -2.42
CA ILE A 108 -4.71 -16.96 -1.77
C ILE A 108 -4.86 -16.86 -0.25
N LEU A 109 -4.41 -15.76 0.33
CA LEU A 109 -4.52 -15.52 1.77
C LEU A 109 -5.97 -15.34 2.26
N GLY A 110 -6.89 -15.01 1.35
CA GLY A 110 -8.30 -14.71 1.66
C GLY A 110 -8.62 -13.22 1.70
N GLY A 111 -7.69 -12.35 1.31
CA GLY A 111 -7.88 -10.89 1.22
C GLY A 111 -8.65 -10.43 -0.02
N GLY A 112 -9.13 -11.36 -0.84
CA GLY A 112 -9.94 -11.11 -2.02
C GLY A 112 -10.99 -12.20 -2.20
N ARG A 113 -11.88 -12.02 -3.18
CA ARG A 113 -12.94 -12.99 -3.51
C ARG A 113 -12.51 -13.89 -4.65
N GLU A 114 -12.52 -15.20 -4.44
CA GLU A 114 -12.36 -16.19 -5.51
C GLU A 114 -13.68 -16.40 -6.25
N THR A 115 -14.80 -16.34 -5.53
CA THR A 115 -16.16 -16.41 -6.06
C THR A 115 -16.99 -15.25 -5.50
N LYS A 116 -18.16 -15.03 -6.09
CA LYS A 116 -19.08 -13.98 -5.63
C LYS A 116 -19.52 -14.17 -4.18
N GLU A 117 -19.59 -15.41 -3.72
CA GLU A 117 -20.03 -15.81 -2.40
C GLU A 117 -18.90 -15.85 -1.36
N SER A 118 -17.65 -15.75 -1.80
CA SER A 118 -16.48 -15.79 -0.90
C SER A 118 -16.49 -14.61 0.05
N GLY A 119 -16.25 -14.86 1.33
CA GLY A 119 -15.93 -13.82 2.32
C GLY A 119 -14.54 -13.22 2.09
N ILE A 120 -14.34 -12.00 2.55
CA ILE A 120 -13.02 -11.35 2.56
C ILE A 120 -12.53 -11.30 4.01
N ASP A 121 -11.33 -11.83 4.24
CA ASP A 121 -10.64 -11.69 5.53
C ASP A 121 -9.88 -10.37 5.54
N LEU A 122 -10.32 -9.43 6.37
CA LEU A 122 -9.75 -8.08 6.45
C LEU A 122 -8.42 -8.03 7.23
N ALA A 123 -8.01 -9.14 7.87
CA ALA A 123 -6.77 -9.21 8.63
C ALA A 123 -5.57 -9.68 7.80
N VAL A 124 -5.79 -10.27 6.62
CA VAL A 124 -4.75 -10.91 5.82
C VAL A 124 -4.25 -10.04 4.67
N GLY A 125 -3.07 -10.35 4.17
CA GLY A 125 -2.46 -9.67 3.03
C GLY A 125 -0.94 -9.64 3.11
N LEU A 126 -0.32 -8.77 2.31
CA LEU A 126 1.13 -8.58 2.29
C LEU A 126 1.48 -7.11 2.53
N VAL A 127 2.56 -6.90 3.27
CA VAL A 127 3.22 -5.59 3.41
C VAL A 127 4.58 -5.69 2.74
N LEU A 128 4.80 -4.93 1.67
CA LEU A 128 6.09 -4.90 0.96
C LEU A 128 7.12 -4.12 1.78
N CYS A 129 8.27 -4.74 2.06
CA CYS A 129 9.40 -4.10 2.72
C CYS A 129 10.40 -3.52 1.71
N LYS A 130 10.36 -4.01 0.47
CA LYS A 130 11.23 -3.57 -0.63
C LYS A 130 10.38 -3.33 -1.88
N LYS A 131 10.79 -2.35 -2.67
CA LYS A 131 10.19 -1.98 -3.96
C LYS A 131 11.21 -2.16 -5.08
N THR A 132 10.76 -2.14 -6.32
CA THR A 132 11.64 -2.17 -7.50
C THR A 132 12.65 -1.02 -7.43
N GLY A 133 13.92 -1.35 -7.55
CA GLY A 133 15.06 -0.43 -7.42
C GLY A 133 15.76 -0.49 -6.07
N ASP A 134 15.14 -1.04 -5.03
CA ASP A 134 15.73 -1.09 -3.70
C ASP A 134 16.89 -2.10 -3.62
N PRO A 135 17.98 -1.75 -2.92
CA PRO A 135 19.01 -2.71 -2.56
C PRO A 135 18.49 -3.67 -1.48
N VAL A 136 18.95 -4.91 -1.55
CA VAL A 136 18.58 -5.96 -0.61
C VAL A 136 19.77 -6.87 -0.31
N ARG A 137 19.88 -7.35 0.92
CA ARG A 137 20.84 -8.39 1.31
C ARG A 137 20.12 -9.73 1.44
N ALA A 138 20.84 -10.82 1.17
CA ALA A 138 20.31 -12.16 1.42
C ALA A 138 19.81 -12.28 2.88
N GLY A 139 18.59 -12.79 3.05
CA GLY A 139 17.93 -12.89 4.34
C GLY A 139 17.15 -11.66 4.80
N GLU A 140 17.33 -10.47 4.18
CA GLU A 140 16.49 -9.31 4.48
C GLU A 140 15.03 -9.55 4.03
N PRO A 141 14.03 -9.06 4.79
CA PRO A 141 12.63 -9.23 4.40
C PRO A 141 12.29 -8.43 3.13
N LEU A 142 11.79 -9.11 2.12
CA LEU A 142 11.17 -8.51 0.93
C LEU A 142 9.73 -8.08 1.20
N ALA A 143 9.02 -8.87 1.98
CA ALA A 143 7.64 -8.61 2.39
C ALA A 143 7.34 -9.28 3.73
N VAL A 144 6.25 -8.85 4.36
CA VAL A 144 5.64 -9.52 5.52
C VAL A 144 4.27 -10.02 5.11
N ILE A 145 4.03 -11.32 5.24
CA ILE A 145 2.75 -11.97 5.02
C ILE A 145 1.98 -11.99 6.35
N HIS A 146 0.73 -11.54 6.28
CA HIS A 146 -0.26 -11.66 7.34
C HIS A 146 -1.31 -12.70 6.91
N ALA A 147 -1.48 -13.76 7.69
CA ALA A 147 -2.34 -14.89 7.35
C ALA A 147 -3.06 -15.45 8.58
N ASN A 148 -4.19 -16.14 8.36
CA ASN A 148 -4.87 -16.93 9.38
C ASN A 148 -4.75 -18.44 9.11
N ASP A 149 -4.05 -18.81 8.03
CA ASP A 149 -3.77 -20.21 7.64
C ASP A 149 -2.30 -20.33 7.24
N SER A 150 -1.57 -21.24 7.91
CA SER A 150 -0.14 -21.44 7.66
C SER A 150 0.17 -22.06 6.30
N ALA A 151 -0.73 -22.90 5.74
CA ALA A 151 -0.54 -23.49 4.43
C ALA A 151 -0.69 -22.43 3.34
N LYS A 152 -1.72 -21.58 3.44
CA LYS A 152 -1.91 -20.41 2.58
C LYS A 152 -0.74 -19.42 2.67
N ALA A 153 -0.19 -19.20 3.87
CA ALA A 153 0.99 -18.36 4.05
C ALA A 153 2.20 -18.92 3.29
N GLN A 154 2.42 -20.23 3.33
CA GLN A 154 3.51 -20.89 2.59
C GLN A 154 3.32 -20.84 1.08
N GLU A 155 2.10 -21.01 0.60
CA GLU A 155 1.76 -20.90 -0.82
C GLU A 155 1.99 -19.47 -1.33
N ALA A 156 1.48 -18.47 -0.62
CA ALA A 156 1.68 -17.06 -0.93
C ALA A 156 3.17 -16.68 -0.94
N GLU A 157 3.96 -17.18 0.02
CA GLU A 157 5.42 -16.96 0.05
C GLU A 157 6.11 -17.47 -1.21
N LYS A 158 5.83 -18.74 -1.60
CA LYS A 158 6.43 -19.34 -2.80
C LYS A 158 6.08 -18.53 -4.05
N ARG A 159 4.82 -18.13 -4.18
CA ARG A 159 4.34 -17.34 -5.30
C ARG A 159 4.96 -15.94 -5.32
N PHE A 160 5.03 -15.27 -4.17
CA PHE A 160 5.66 -13.97 -4.04
C PHE A 160 7.15 -14.01 -4.42
N LEU A 161 7.90 -15.02 -3.95
CA LEU A 161 9.31 -15.19 -4.29
C LEU A 161 9.50 -15.40 -5.80
N SER A 162 8.62 -16.15 -6.47
CA SER A 162 8.68 -16.32 -7.93
C SER A 162 8.28 -15.07 -8.71
N ALA A 163 7.53 -14.16 -8.10
CA ALA A 163 7.15 -12.88 -8.68
C ALA A 163 8.25 -11.79 -8.53
N CYS A 164 9.26 -12.03 -7.69
CA CYS A 164 10.35 -11.10 -7.43
C CYS A 164 11.63 -11.53 -8.17
N THR A 165 12.28 -10.59 -8.84
CA THR A 165 13.59 -10.80 -9.46
C THR A 165 14.62 -9.92 -8.75
N ILE A 166 15.74 -10.53 -8.33
CA ILE A 166 16.89 -9.83 -7.78
C ILE A 166 18.02 -9.91 -8.81
N SER A 167 18.72 -8.80 -9.03
CA SER A 167 19.84 -8.69 -9.96
C SER A 167 21.02 -7.98 -9.31
N ASP A 168 22.23 -8.21 -9.84
CA ASP A 168 23.47 -7.57 -9.36
C ASP A 168 23.51 -6.07 -9.66
N LYS A 169 22.71 -5.61 -10.62
CA LYS A 169 22.65 -4.22 -11.05
C LYS A 169 21.30 -3.61 -10.72
N ALA A 170 21.31 -2.37 -10.24
CA ALA A 170 20.10 -1.60 -10.08
C ALA A 170 19.38 -1.45 -11.43
N PRO A 171 18.04 -1.62 -11.47
CA PRO A 171 17.27 -1.33 -12.68
C PRO A 171 17.31 0.17 -12.99
N GLU A 172 17.01 0.52 -14.23
CA GLU A 172 16.83 1.93 -14.61
C GLU A 172 15.73 2.58 -13.78
N LYS A 173 16.05 3.73 -13.21
CA LYS A 173 15.08 4.50 -12.42
C LYS A 173 14.15 5.26 -13.36
N LEU A 174 12.95 4.75 -13.53
CA LEU A 174 11.90 5.45 -14.28
C LEU A 174 11.24 6.53 -13.40
N PRO A 175 10.77 7.65 -14.00
CA PRO A 175 9.98 8.64 -13.26
C PRO A 175 8.72 7.99 -12.71
N PHE A 176 8.39 8.31 -11.46
CA PHE A 176 7.23 7.72 -10.76
C PHE A 176 5.92 8.15 -11.45
N ILE A 177 5.78 9.44 -11.74
CA ILE A 177 4.70 9.97 -12.58
C ILE A 177 5.25 10.06 -14.02
N ARG A 178 4.72 9.26 -14.92
CA ARG A 178 5.22 9.18 -16.31
C ARG A 178 4.71 10.31 -17.19
N ALA A 179 3.44 10.67 -17.02
CA ALA A 179 2.79 11.75 -17.74
C ALA A 179 1.51 12.17 -17.02
N VAL A 180 1.13 13.41 -17.19
CA VAL A 180 -0.21 13.95 -16.92
C VAL A 180 -0.83 14.27 -18.28
N ILE A 181 -1.97 13.65 -18.58
CA ILE A 181 -2.71 13.86 -19.83
C ILE A 181 -3.90 14.75 -19.47
N ALA A 182 -3.83 16.02 -19.86
CA ALA A 182 -4.84 17.04 -19.60
C ALA A 182 -5.67 17.36 -20.86
#